data_d15e0eae48d096bfc00ffe776c8a4c98
#
_entry.id   d15e0eae48d096bfc00ffe776c8a4c98
#
_cell.length_a   1.000
_cell.length_b   1.000
_cell.length_c   1.000
_cell.angle_alpha   90.00
_cell.angle_beta   90.00
_cell.angle_gamma   90.00
#
_symmetry.space_group_name_H-M   'P 1'
#
loop_
_entity.id
_entity.type
_entity.pdbx_description
1 polymer ?
#
loop_
_entity_poly.entity_id
_entity_poly.type
_entity_poly.pdbx_seq_one_letter_code
_entity_poly.pdbx_strand_id
1 'polypeptide(L)'
;MIRTQIPSTQALRAFESAARYLNCAHAAQELCLTTSAVSKQLQSLENCLGVELFSRGKFGLTLTEAGQIYLDCTKVALAKLTEGGVKVARQKRQSEILQVQVLPTFAERWLLSRYSEFSDSNLTGKIQFSIYPMVQQDETFPYMYDGYICFGAGDWPGCIADYLCGKELVLVAGKTLLDRKPPIRSAADLANFSLIEHSEVTSAWPQAFEALKIKPESIDHIIKWDFYSVLIRGVCVGLGLALIPRCFIVEQLRSGELVQVLNYSQQNTFGYYLVFTEGNKNNKLLNRFRVWLKARLAEEGLEQV
;
A
#
# COMPACT_ATOMS: atom_id res chain seq x y z
N MET A 1 5.78 5.93 -43.27
CA MET A 1 6.33 6.96 -42.38
C MET A 1 5.44 7.01 -41.13
N ILE A 2 5.96 6.59 -39.98
CA ILE A 2 5.24 6.74 -38.70
C ILE A 2 5.23 8.22 -38.40
N ARG A 3 4.06 8.85 -38.47
CA ARG A 3 3.89 10.25 -38.03
C ARG A 3 4.04 10.29 -36.52
N THR A 4 5.17 10.81 -36.04
CA THR A 4 5.47 11.07 -34.61
C THR A 4 4.71 12.30 -34.08
N GLN A 5 3.40 12.34 -34.27
CA GLN A 5 2.60 13.43 -33.74
C GLN A 5 2.12 13.07 -32.34
N ILE A 6 2.53 13.84 -31.33
CA ILE A 6 2.07 13.62 -29.96
C ILE A 6 0.61 14.08 -29.87
N PRO A 7 -0.33 13.21 -29.44
CA PRO A 7 -1.73 13.57 -29.27
C PRO A 7 -1.92 14.65 -28.19
N SER A 8 -3.08 15.28 -28.20
CA SER A 8 -3.42 16.26 -27.14
C SER A 8 -3.54 15.56 -25.77
N THR A 9 -3.14 16.28 -24.72
CA THR A 9 -3.31 15.78 -23.34
C THR A 9 -4.76 15.49 -22.99
N GLN A 10 -5.71 16.20 -23.63
CA GLN A 10 -7.14 15.97 -23.45
C GLN A 10 -7.57 14.61 -24.04
N ALA A 11 -7.03 14.25 -25.21
CA ALA A 11 -7.26 12.94 -25.83
C ALA A 11 -6.63 11.80 -25.02
N LEU A 12 -5.42 12.01 -24.49
CA LEU A 12 -4.76 11.02 -23.61
C LEU A 12 -5.55 10.79 -22.31
N ARG A 13 -6.04 11.86 -21.66
CA ARG A 13 -6.87 11.75 -20.45
C ARG A 13 -8.22 11.06 -20.74
N ALA A 14 -8.85 11.40 -21.87
CA ALA A 14 -10.10 10.74 -22.26
C ALA A 14 -9.89 9.25 -22.54
N PHE A 15 -8.77 8.88 -23.15
CA PHE A 15 -8.41 7.50 -23.43
C PHE A 15 -8.13 6.71 -22.13
N GLU A 16 -7.29 7.24 -21.25
CA GLU A 16 -6.95 6.60 -19.97
C GLU A 16 -8.21 6.36 -19.11
N SER A 17 -9.06 7.39 -18.96
CA SER A 17 -10.30 7.27 -18.20
C SER A 17 -11.28 6.27 -18.84
N ALA A 18 -11.46 6.31 -20.18
CA ALA A 18 -12.32 5.36 -20.90
C ALA A 18 -11.80 3.92 -20.80
N ALA A 19 -10.48 3.73 -20.80
CA ALA A 19 -9.85 2.41 -20.65
C ALA A 19 -10.06 1.83 -19.24
N ARG A 20 -9.98 2.68 -18.21
CA ARG A 20 -10.17 2.28 -16.82
C ARG A 20 -11.61 1.85 -16.52
N TYR A 21 -12.60 2.57 -17.04
CA TYR A 21 -14.01 2.24 -16.83
C TYR A 21 -14.60 1.30 -17.87
N LEU A 22 -13.92 1.10 -19.00
CA LEU A 22 -14.48 0.44 -20.20
C LEU A 22 -15.85 1.03 -20.60
N ASN A 23 -16.04 2.33 -20.29
CA ASN A 23 -17.32 3.03 -20.44
C ASN A 23 -17.10 4.54 -20.65
N CYS A 24 -17.53 5.04 -21.83
CA CYS A 24 -17.40 6.46 -22.15
C CYS A 24 -18.30 7.38 -21.31
N ALA A 25 -19.42 6.91 -20.77
CA ALA A 25 -20.29 7.75 -19.93
C ALA A 25 -19.66 7.97 -18.54
N HIS A 26 -19.06 6.96 -17.93
CA HIS A 26 -18.34 7.09 -16.69
C HIS A 26 -17.08 7.97 -16.85
N ALA A 27 -16.33 7.78 -17.95
CA ALA A 27 -15.19 8.65 -18.26
C ALA A 27 -15.62 10.10 -18.47
N ALA A 28 -16.76 10.37 -19.11
CA ALA A 28 -17.30 11.71 -19.30
C ALA A 28 -17.67 12.36 -17.95
N GLN A 29 -18.28 11.60 -17.06
CA GLN A 29 -18.61 12.07 -15.70
C GLN A 29 -17.37 12.45 -14.91
N GLU A 30 -16.35 11.60 -14.90
CA GLU A 30 -15.08 11.88 -14.22
C GLU A 30 -14.38 13.12 -14.75
N LEU A 31 -14.35 13.27 -16.08
CA LEU A 31 -13.65 14.38 -16.74
C LEU A 31 -14.48 15.68 -16.82
N CYS A 32 -15.70 15.67 -16.29
CA CYS A 32 -16.65 16.78 -16.41
C CYS A 32 -16.90 17.18 -17.89
N LEU A 33 -17.03 16.18 -18.76
CA LEU A 33 -17.28 16.31 -20.19
C LEU A 33 -18.61 15.65 -20.59
N THR A 34 -19.05 15.88 -21.84
CA THR A 34 -20.13 15.09 -22.42
C THR A 34 -19.59 13.80 -23.01
N THR A 35 -20.42 12.75 -23.07
CA THR A 35 -20.06 11.46 -23.70
C THR A 35 -19.64 11.61 -25.16
N SER A 36 -20.27 12.55 -25.89
CA SER A 36 -19.91 12.88 -27.28
C SER A 36 -18.52 13.53 -27.35
N ALA A 37 -18.16 14.38 -26.39
CA ALA A 37 -16.83 14.99 -26.32
C ALA A 37 -15.75 13.93 -26.07
N VAL A 38 -15.97 13.00 -25.11
CA VAL A 38 -15.06 11.87 -24.87
C VAL A 38 -14.90 11.03 -26.14
N SER A 39 -16.01 10.63 -26.78
CA SER A 39 -15.96 9.83 -28.02
C SER A 39 -15.18 10.56 -29.13
N LYS A 40 -15.33 11.87 -29.26
CA LYS A 40 -14.58 12.68 -30.23
C LYS A 40 -13.08 12.72 -29.92
N GLN A 41 -12.70 12.78 -28.63
CA GLN A 41 -11.29 12.73 -28.22
C GLN A 41 -10.67 11.38 -28.52
N LEU A 42 -11.39 10.28 -28.25
CA LEU A 42 -10.93 8.92 -28.58
C LEU A 42 -10.74 8.75 -30.09
N GLN A 43 -11.70 9.16 -30.89
CA GLN A 43 -11.58 9.09 -32.35
C GLN A 43 -10.43 9.93 -32.89
N SER A 44 -10.20 11.12 -32.32
CA SER A 44 -9.04 11.97 -32.67
C SER A 44 -7.72 11.30 -32.35
N LEU A 45 -7.65 10.57 -31.22
CA LEU A 45 -6.47 9.82 -30.81
C LEU A 45 -6.20 8.64 -31.77
N GLU A 46 -7.22 7.84 -32.06
CA GLU A 46 -7.14 6.70 -32.97
C GLU A 46 -6.75 7.13 -34.39
N ASN A 47 -7.29 8.24 -34.85
CA ASN A 47 -6.90 8.84 -36.15
C ASN A 47 -5.46 9.33 -36.16
N CYS A 48 -4.97 9.89 -35.05
CA CYS A 48 -3.59 10.35 -34.90
C CYS A 48 -2.60 9.18 -34.95
N LEU A 49 -2.96 8.05 -34.34
CA LEU A 49 -2.13 6.85 -34.27
C LEU A 49 -2.31 5.94 -35.49
N GLY A 50 -3.41 6.07 -36.22
CA GLY A 50 -3.75 5.24 -37.36
C GLY A 50 -4.20 3.82 -37.02
N VAL A 51 -4.56 3.56 -35.75
CA VAL A 51 -5.02 2.28 -35.25
C VAL A 51 -6.18 2.46 -34.27
N GLU A 52 -7.06 1.46 -34.21
CA GLU A 52 -8.12 1.42 -33.20
C GLU A 52 -7.56 0.96 -31.86
N LEU A 53 -7.86 1.72 -30.80
CA LEU A 53 -7.46 1.41 -29.43
C LEU A 53 -8.57 0.67 -28.67
N PHE A 54 -9.82 0.84 -29.11
CA PHE A 54 -10.97 0.16 -28.56
C PHE A 54 -11.71 -0.64 -29.63
N SER A 55 -12.23 -1.78 -29.21
CA SER A 55 -13.24 -2.55 -29.94
C SER A 55 -14.62 -2.32 -29.31
N ARG A 56 -15.64 -2.12 -30.15
CA ARG A 56 -17.04 -1.97 -29.73
C ARG A 56 -17.80 -3.26 -30.02
N GLY A 57 -18.08 -4.02 -28.97
CA GLY A 57 -18.85 -5.26 -29.07
C GLY A 57 -20.24 -5.17 -28.45
N LYS A 58 -21.01 -6.28 -28.52
CA LYS A 58 -22.33 -6.41 -27.87
C LYS A 58 -22.31 -6.18 -26.34
N PHE A 59 -21.15 -6.34 -25.71
CA PHE A 59 -20.96 -6.20 -24.26
C PHE A 59 -20.29 -4.89 -23.83
N GLY A 60 -20.15 -3.91 -24.73
CA GLY A 60 -19.57 -2.62 -24.43
C GLY A 60 -18.21 -2.36 -25.08
N LEU A 61 -17.43 -1.52 -24.44
CA LEU A 61 -16.10 -1.09 -24.89
C LEU A 61 -15.04 -2.07 -24.33
N THR A 62 -14.13 -2.54 -25.18
CA THR A 62 -12.98 -3.35 -24.78
C THR A 62 -11.71 -2.81 -25.42
N LEU A 63 -10.55 -2.93 -24.73
CA LEU A 63 -9.27 -2.53 -25.31
C LEU A 63 -8.84 -3.53 -26.39
N THR A 64 -8.22 -2.99 -27.44
CA THR A 64 -7.45 -3.80 -28.40
C THR A 64 -6.06 -4.08 -27.85
N GLU A 65 -5.26 -4.95 -28.49
CA GLU A 65 -3.85 -5.15 -28.15
C GLU A 65 -3.07 -3.84 -28.30
N ALA A 66 -3.30 -3.07 -29.36
CA ALA A 66 -2.71 -1.73 -29.54
C ALA A 66 -3.18 -0.78 -28.43
N GLY A 67 -4.44 -0.87 -28.02
CA GLY A 67 -4.99 -0.11 -26.90
C GLY A 67 -4.27 -0.41 -25.60
N GLN A 68 -4.00 -1.68 -25.29
CA GLN A 68 -3.27 -2.06 -24.08
C GLN A 68 -1.84 -1.50 -24.07
N ILE A 69 -1.10 -1.69 -25.15
CA ILE A 69 0.28 -1.16 -25.29
C ILE A 69 0.30 0.36 -25.12
N TYR A 70 -0.66 1.06 -25.76
CA TYR A 70 -0.70 2.51 -25.70
C TYR A 70 -1.18 3.05 -24.35
N LEU A 71 -2.03 2.29 -23.63
CA LEU A 71 -2.48 2.63 -22.29
C LEU A 71 -1.31 2.69 -21.29
N ASP A 72 -0.44 1.70 -21.32
CA ASP A 72 0.73 1.64 -20.43
C ASP A 72 1.65 2.86 -20.66
N CYS A 73 1.90 3.22 -21.93
CA CYS A 73 2.66 4.41 -22.28
C CYS A 73 1.94 5.72 -21.84
N THR A 74 0.62 5.80 -22.04
CA THR A 74 -0.19 6.98 -21.70
C THR A 74 -0.18 7.24 -20.20
N LYS A 75 -0.35 6.21 -19.38
CA LYS A 75 -0.31 6.31 -17.93
C LYS A 75 1.02 6.89 -17.46
N VAL A 76 2.14 6.37 -17.93
CA VAL A 76 3.48 6.88 -17.59
C VAL A 76 3.66 8.33 -18.00
N ALA A 77 3.21 8.71 -19.21
CA ALA A 77 3.33 10.07 -19.72
C ALA A 77 2.51 11.08 -18.88
N LEU A 78 1.23 10.76 -18.59
CA LEU A 78 0.37 11.59 -17.77
C LEU A 78 0.88 11.74 -16.34
N ALA A 79 1.38 10.66 -15.74
CA ALA A 79 2.01 10.66 -14.43
C ALA A 79 3.23 11.60 -14.40
N LYS A 80 4.11 11.55 -15.42
CA LYS A 80 5.27 12.44 -15.53
C LYS A 80 4.91 13.91 -15.69
N LEU A 81 3.85 14.24 -16.42
CA LEU A 81 3.35 15.60 -16.52
C LEU A 81 2.79 16.11 -15.20
N THR A 82 2.05 15.28 -14.48
CA THR A 82 1.52 15.59 -13.14
C THR A 82 2.66 15.82 -12.16
N GLU A 83 3.67 14.95 -12.15
CA GLU A 83 4.89 15.11 -11.36
C GLU A 83 5.55 16.48 -11.61
N GLY A 84 5.75 16.82 -12.89
CA GLY A 84 6.33 18.10 -13.29
C GLY A 84 5.53 19.29 -12.77
N GLY A 85 4.20 19.25 -12.90
CA GLY A 85 3.30 20.29 -12.41
C GLY A 85 3.38 20.47 -10.90
N VAL A 86 3.40 19.37 -10.14
CA VAL A 86 3.56 19.40 -8.67
C VAL A 86 4.93 19.98 -8.28
N LYS A 87 6.00 19.56 -8.94
CA LYS A 87 7.36 20.11 -8.69
C LYS A 87 7.44 21.62 -8.93
N VAL A 88 6.85 22.10 -10.02
CA VAL A 88 6.81 23.54 -10.34
C VAL A 88 5.97 24.31 -9.31
N ALA A 89 4.82 23.77 -8.91
CA ALA A 89 3.98 24.37 -7.88
C ALA A 89 4.70 24.45 -6.51
N ARG A 90 5.52 23.43 -6.19
CA ARG A 90 6.34 23.41 -4.96
C ARG A 90 7.50 24.38 -5.00
N GLN A 91 8.15 24.61 -6.16
CA GLN A 91 9.20 25.61 -6.28
C GLN A 91 8.72 27.03 -5.93
N LYS A 92 7.47 27.36 -6.23
CA LYS A 92 6.84 28.63 -5.83
C LYS A 92 6.57 28.76 -4.34
N ARG A 93 6.36 27.62 -3.65
CA ARG A 93 6.26 27.56 -2.20
C ARG A 93 7.63 27.13 -1.68
N GLN A 94 8.51 28.02 -1.32
CA GLN A 94 9.73 27.73 -0.53
C GLN A 94 9.34 27.02 0.78
N SER A 95 8.71 25.86 0.71
CA SER A 95 8.22 25.18 1.90
C SER A 95 9.26 24.19 2.37
N GLU A 96 9.92 24.52 3.46
CA GLU A 96 10.67 23.63 4.32
C GLU A 96 9.80 22.53 4.95
N ILE A 97 8.69 22.14 4.27
CA ILE A 97 7.73 21.16 4.74
C ILE A 97 7.87 19.90 3.92
N LEU A 98 8.29 18.82 4.56
CA LEU A 98 8.25 17.47 4.00
C LEU A 98 6.83 16.92 4.11
N GLN A 99 6.26 16.49 2.99
CA GLN A 99 4.94 15.86 2.96
C GLN A 99 5.09 14.35 2.82
N VAL A 100 4.61 13.60 3.81
CA VAL A 100 4.68 12.14 3.83
C VAL A 100 3.29 11.56 4.00
N GLN A 101 2.90 10.66 3.10
CA GLN A 101 1.70 9.84 3.28
C GLN A 101 2.05 8.60 4.09
N VAL A 102 1.20 8.23 5.05
CA VAL A 102 1.46 7.10 5.96
C VAL A 102 0.20 6.25 6.08
N LEU A 103 0.37 4.94 6.03
CA LEU A 103 -0.71 4.01 6.33
C LEU A 103 -1.11 4.09 7.82
N PRO A 104 -2.43 4.01 8.13
CA PRO A 104 -2.94 4.18 9.50
C PRO A 104 -2.25 3.29 10.52
N THR A 105 -2.08 2.01 10.22
CA THR A 105 -1.45 1.06 11.15
C THR A 105 -0.01 1.45 11.50
N PHE A 106 0.80 1.82 10.50
CA PHE A 106 2.18 2.24 10.76
C PHE A 106 2.23 3.54 11.56
N ALA A 107 1.36 4.49 11.22
CA ALA A 107 1.25 5.76 11.94
C ALA A 107 0.93 5.52 13.42
N GLU A 108 -0.14 4.78 13.71
CA GLU A 108 -0.64 4.53 15.07
C GLU A 108 0.32 3.66 15.88
N ARG A 109 0.81 2.57 15.29
CA ARG A 109 1.49 1.52 16.06
C ARG A 109 2.99 1.72 16.20
N TRP A 110 3.59 2.50 15.28
CA TRP A 110 5.04 2.67 15.31
C TRP A 110 5.46 4.14 15.30
N LEU A 111 4.94 4.96 14.38
CA LEU A 111 5.47 6.30 14.12
C LEU A 111 5.16 7.29 15.25
N LEU A 112 3.89 7.36 15.70
CA LEU A 112 3.45 8.41 16.64
C LEU A 112 4.20 8.37 17.98
N SER A 113 4.43 7.20 18.55
CA SER A 113 5.12 7.05 19.84
C SER A 113 6.58 7.49 19.80
N ARG A 114 7.18 7.56 18.60
CA ARG A 114 8.62 7.87 18.38
C ARG A 114 8.86 9.24 17.74
N TYR A 115 7.81 9.85 17.21
CA TYR A 115 7.92 11.07 16.41
C TYR A 115 8.40 12.27 17.23
N SER A 116 8.11 12.35 18.54
CA SER A 116 8.61 13.40 19.42
C SER A 116 10.15 13.50 19.41
N GLU A 117 10.84 12.36 19.39
CA GLU A 117 12.30 12.30 19.37
C GLU A 117 12.89 12.83 18.05
N PHE A 118 12.19 12.63 16.93
CA PHE A 118 12.55 13.23 15.66
C PHE A 118 12.34 14.74 15.66
N SER A 119 11.24 15.21 16.26
CA SER A 119 10.89 16.62 16.36
C SER A 119 11.89 17.42 17.20
N ASP A 120 12.40 16.82 18.27
CA ASP A 120 13.32 17.48 19.22
C ASP A 120 14.77 17.60 18.70
N SER A 121 15.09 16.92 17.59
CA SER A 121 16.44 16.88 17.03
C SER A 121 16.90 18.13 16.27
N ASN A 122 16.40 19.35 16.60
CA ASN A 122 16.75 20.65 16.00
C ASN A 122 16.68 20.71 14.47
N LEU A 123 15.65 20.12 13.89
CA LEU A 123 15.47 20.12 12.46
C LEU A 123 14.82 21.42 11.98
N THR A 124 15.55 22.18 11.18
CA THR A 124 14.97 23.24 10.35
C THR A 124 14.09 22.58 9.27
N GLY A 125 12.80 22.48 9.53
CA GLY A 125 11.83 21.94 8.59
C GLY A 125 10.69 21.22 9.30
N LYS A 126 9.50 21.33 8.76
CA LYS A 126 8.29 20.68 9.28
C LYS A 126 7.98 19.43 8.46
N ILE A 127 7.48 18.37 9.12
CA ILE A 127 6.88 17.24 8.42
C ILE A 127 5.37 17.34 8.57
N GLN A 128 4.68 17.18 7.47
CA GLN A 128 3.23 17.03 7.42
C GLN A 128 2.90 15.59 7.03
N PHE A 129 2.22 14.89 7.92
CA PHE A 129 1.71 13.55 7.63
C PHE A 129 0.28 13.61 7.12
N SER A 130 0.01 12.83 6.07
CA SER A 130 -1.34 12.56 5.58
C SER A 130 -1.61 11.07 5.78
N ILE A 131 -2.68 10.76 6.51
CA ILE A 131 -3.04 9.37 6.80
C ILE A 131 -4.13 8.96 5.82
N TYR A 132 -3.83 7.95 4.98
CA TYR A 132 -4.77 7.37 4.04
C TYR A 132 -4.82 5.86 4.19
N PRO A 133 -6.03 5.25 4.09
CA PRO A 133 -6.22 3.83 4.35
C PRO A 133 -5.59 2.91 3.29
N MET A 134 -5.41 3.38 2.08
CA MET A 134 -4.81 2.60 1.00
C MET A 134 -3.95 3.48 0.10
N VAL A 135 -2.73 3.03 -0.15
CA VAL A 135 -2.05 3.33 -1.40
C VAL A 135 -2.47 2.20 -2.34
N GLN A 136 -3.51 2.42 -3.13
CA GLN A 136 -3.75 1.51 -4.24
C GLN A 136 -2.45 1.41 -5.03
N GLN A 137 -2.06 0.20 -5.42
CA GLN A 137 -1.00 -0.04 -6.40
C GLN A 137 -1.45 0.46 -7.79
N ASP A 138 -2.26 1.53 -7.81
CA ASP A 138 -2.72 2.16 -9.03
C ASP A 138 -1.53 2.91 -9.63
N GLU A 139 -1.31 2.73 -10.91
CA GLU A 139 -0.19 3.15 -11.75
C GLU A 139 0.13 4.64 -11.72
N THR A 140 -0.67 5.43 -11.07
CA THR A 140 -0.44 6.81 -10.68
C THR A 140 -0.01 6.88 -9.22
N PHE A 141 1.06 6.17 -8.84
CA PHE A 141 1.67 6.42 -7.55
C PHE A 141 1.83 7.93 -7.41
N PRO A 142 1.04 8.57 -6.54
CA PRO A 142 0.78 9.98 -6.69
C PRO A 142 2.04 10.75 -6.35
N TYR A 143 2.48 11.56 -7.26
CA TYR A 143 3.54 12.53 -7.06
C TYR A 143 3.14 13.66 -6.10
N MET A 144 2.08 13.46 -5.33
CA MET A 144 1.53 14.45 -4.41
C MET A 144 2.33 14.62 -3.12
N TYR A 145 3.09 13.59 -2.73
CA TYR A 145 3.88 13.58 -1.49
C TYR A 145 5.36 13.39 -1.80
N ASP A 146 6.23 13.76 -0.86
CA ASP A 146 7.67 13.56 -1.00
C ASP A 146 8.08 12.13 -0.72
N GLY A 147 7.30 11.44 0.13
CA GLY A 147 7.47 10.04 0.46
C GLY A 147 6.15 9.40 0.90
N TYR A 148 6.13 8.07 0.88
CA TYR A 148 4.98 7.24 1.20
C TYR A 148 5.42 6.09 2.09
N ILE A 149 4.73 5.84 3.18
CA ILE A 149 4.88 4.59 3.92
C ILE A 149 3.79 3.65 3.45
N CYS A 150 4.21 2.65 2.67
CA CYS A 150 3.34 1.70 1.96
C CYS A 150 3.52 0.29 2.52
N PHE A 151 2.50 -0.55 2.34
CA PHE A 151 2.56 -1.98 2.57
C PHE A 151 2.58 -2.72 1.23
N GLY A 152 3.48 -3.69 1.05
CA GLY A 152 3.60 -4.43 -0.20
C GLY A 152 4.84 -5.32 -0.26
N ALA A 153 5.10 -5.87 -1.46
CA ALA A 153 6.22 -6.79 -1.69
C ALA A 153 7.60 -6.10 -1.81
N GLY A 154 7.63 -4.77 -1.93
CA GLY A 154 8.89 -4.01 -2.05
C GLY A 154 9.20 -3.53 -3.46
N ASP A 155 8.32 -3.78 -4.41
CA ASP A 155 8.49 -3.35 -5.80
C ASP A 155 7.39 -2.34 -6.19
N TRP A 156 7.84 -1.12 -6.52
CA TRP A 156 7.01 -0.04 -7.06
C TRP A 156 7.68 0.55 -8.28
N PRO A 157 7.15 0.35 -9.49
CA PRO A 157 7.76 0.82 -10.73
C PRO A 157 8.07 2.32 -10.70
N GLY A 158 9.33 2.68 -11.02
CA GLY A 158 9.80 4.07 -11.06
C GLY A 158 10.02 4.73 -9.69
N CYS A 159 9.99 3.96 -8.60
CA CYS A 159 10.23 4.43 -7.23
C CYS A 159 11.43 3.71 -6.59
N ILE A 160 11.96 4.35 -5.55
CA ILE A 160 12.89 3.74 -4.61
C ILE A 160 12.08 3.31 -3.40
N ALA A 161 12.29 2.07 -2.94
CA ALA A 161 11.62 1.50 -1.78
C ALA A 161 12.65 1.08 -0.72
N ASP A 162 12.63 1.75 0.41
CA ASP A 162 13.43 1.36 1.57
C ASP A 162 12.58 0.49 2.49
N TYR A 163 12.97 -0.75 2.71
CA TYR A 163 12.32 -1.61 3.69
C TYR A 163 12.39 -1.01 5.08
N LEU A 164 11.30 -1.09 5.82
CA LEU A 164 11.19 -0.62 7.20
C LEU A 164 11.02 -1.79 8.17
N CYS A 165 9.88 -2.48 8.11
CA CYS A 165 9.55 -3.56 9.03
C CYS A 165 8.35 -4.39 8.53
N GLY A 166 7.92 -5.38 9.31
CA GLY A 166 6.62 -6.03 9.16
C GLY A 166 6.64 -7.35 8.42
N LYS A 167 7.80 -7.86 8.00
CA LYS A 167 7.90 -9.19 7.39
C LYS A 167 7.85 -10.33 8.40
N GLU A 168 8.35 -10.14 9.61
CA GLU A 168 8.22 -11.15 10.66
C GLU A 168 6.82 -11.15 11.25
N LEU A 169 6.05 -12.19 10.97
CA LEU A 169 4.75 -12.44 11.59
C LEU A 169 4.91 -13.40 12.77
N VAL A 170 4.30 -13.08 13.89
CA VAL A 170 4.25 -13.94 15.08
C VAL A 170 2.82 -14.38 15.35
N LEU A 171 2.64 -15.64 15.74
CA LEU A 171 1.36 -16.18 16.16
C LEU A 171 1.06 -15.74 17.59
N VAL A 172 -0.04 -15.02 17.79
CA VAL A 172 -0.40 -14.44 19.09
C VAL A 172 -1.85 -14.69 19.45
N ALA A 173 -2.07 -14.70 20.77
CA ALA A 173 -3.38 -14.69 21.42
C ALA A 173 -3.45 -13.55 22.43
N GLY A 174 -4.66 -13.01 22.64
CA GLY A 174 -4.93 -12.11 23.76
C GLY A 174 -4.94 -12.89 25.08
N LYS A 175 -4.35 -12.29 26.13
CA LYS A 175 -4.40 -12.87 27.48
C LYS A 175 -5.84 -13.18 27.93
N THR A 176 -6.77 -12.30 27.63
CA THR A 176 -8.21 -12.47 27.92
C THR A 176 -8.81 -13.73 27.30
N LEU A 177 -8.34 -14.16 26.13
CA LEU A 177 -8.78 -15.38 25.46
C LEU A 177 -8.18 -16.60 26.15
N LEU A 178 -6.88 -16.56 26.44
CA LEU A 178 -6.17 -17.67 27.08
C LEU A 178 -6.66 -17.94 28.51
N ASP A 179 -7.10 -16.91 29.24
CA ASP A 179 -7.65 -17.07 30.60
C ASP A 179 -9.05 -17.74 30.60
N ARG A 180 -9.74 -17.79 29.44
CA ARG A 180 -11.11 -18.35 29.29
C ARG A 180 -11.14 -19.70 28.56
N LYS A 181 -10.11 -20.06 27.86
CA LYS A 181 -10.03 -21.23 26.98
C LYS A 181 -8.97 -22.22 27.49
N PRO A 182 -9.06 -23.48 27.12
CA PRO A 182 -7.98 -24.46 27.43
C PRO A 182 -6.62 -23.97 26.89
N PRO A 183 -5.51 -24.29 27.57
CA PRO A 183 -4.18 -23.88 27.16
C PRO A 183 -3.80 -24.48 25.80
N ILE A 184 -3.17 -23.68 24.96
CA ILE A 184 -2.63 -24.14 23.68
C ILE A 184 -1.27 -24.77 23.92
N ARG A 185 -1.18 -26.09 23.81
CA ARG A 185 0.04 -26.90 24.03
C ARG A 185 0.63 -27.46 22.74
N SER A 186 -0.21 -27.59 21.72
CA SER A 186 0.15 -28.16 20.42
C SER A 186 -0.56 -27.41 19.27
N ALA A 187 -0.09 -27.65 18.06
CA ALA A 187 -0.72 -27.07 16.86
C ALA A 187 -2.19 -27.53 16.67
N ALA A 188 -2.51 -28.77 17.12
CA ALA A 188 -3.88 -29.28 17.03
C ALA A 188 -4.88 -28.48 17.88
N ASP A 189 -4.42 -27.86 18.97
CA ASP A 189 -5.27 -27.08 19.85
C ASP A 189 -5.80 -25.80 19.17
N LEU A 190 -5.15 -25.33 18.10
CA LEU A 190 -5.57 -24.15 17.34
C LEU A 190 -6.97 -24.32 16.72
N ALA A 191 -7.39 -25.55 16.45
CA ALA A 191 -8.74 -25.86 15.95
C ALA A 191 -9.86 -25.43 16.92
N ASN A 192 -9.56 -25.23 18.20
CA ASN A 192 -10.53 -24.80 19.21
C ASN A 192 -10.73 -23.27 19.25
N PHE A 193 -10.06 -22.53 18.36
CA PHE A 193 -10.04 -21.06 18.35
C PHE A 193 -10.46 -20.50 17.00
N SER A 194 -11.12 -19.36 17.02
CA SER A 194 -11.29 -18.56 15.80
C SER A 194 -9.94 -17.99 15.39
N LEU A 195 -9.69 -17.92 14.09
CA LEU A 195 -8.51 -17.29 13.53
C LEU A 195 -8.88 -15.93 12.96
N ILE A 196 -7.96 -14.99 13.05
CA ILE A 196 -8.13 -13.64 12.48
C ILE A 196 -7.06 -13.45 11.41
N GLU A 197 -7.48 -12.97 10.24
CA GLU A 197 -6.65 -12.80 9.06
C GLU A 197 -6.70 -11.35 8.57
N HIS A 198 -5.56 -10.85 8.07
CA HIS A 198 -5.52 -9.61 7.31
C HIS A 198 -5.96 -9.88 5.87
N SER A 199 -6.92 -9.12 5.34
CA SER A 199 -7.56 -9.36 4.03
C SER A 199 -6.58 -9.44 2.86
N GLU A 200 -5.49 -8.67 2.91
CA GLU A 200 -4.47 -8.65 1.85
C GLU A 200 -3.33 -9.67 2.05
N VAL A 201 -3.26 -10.33 3.22
CA VAL A 201 -2.18 -11.27 3.56
C VAL A 201 -2.74 -12.69 3.68
N THR A 202 -3.46 -13.10 2.66
CA THR A 202 -4.19 -14.38 2.63
C THR A 202 -3.29 -15.61 2.62
N SER A 203 -2.00 -15.45 2.36
CA SER A 203 -1.02 -16.54 2.41
C SER A 203 -0.50 -16.88 3.81
N ALA A 204 -0.74 -16.01 4.82
CA ALA A 204 -0.14 -16.17 6.15
C ALA A 204 -0.63 -17.43 6.86
N TRP A 205 -1.94 -17.68 6.91
CA TRP A 205 -2.50 -18.87 7.53
C TRP A 205 -2.21 -20.14 6.75
N PRO A 206 -2.34 -20.23 5.42
CA PRO A 206 -1.90 -21.39 4.66
C PRO A 206 -0.46 -21.80 4.93
N GLN A 207 0.49 -20.86 4.97
CA GLN A 207 1.88 -21.14 5.31
C GLN A 207 2.03 -21.66 6.74
N ALA A 208 1.30 -21.08 7.71
CA ALA A 208 1.32 -21.55 9.09
C ALA A 208 0.73 -22.96 9.23
N PHE A 209 -0.34 -23.28 8.51
CA PHE A 209 -0.94 -24.62 8.52
C PHE A 209 0.03 -25.66 7.98
N GLU A 210 0.73 -25.36 6.89
CA GLU A 210 1.75 -26.24 6.33
C GLU A 210 2.90 -26.47 7.33
N ALA A 211 3.46 -25.38 7.88
CA ALA A 211 4.58 -25.43 8.82
C ALA A 211 4.24 -26.16 10.12
N LEU A 212 3.03 -25.95 10.63
CA LEU A 212 2.53 -26.56 11.87
C LEU A 212 1.84 -27.93 11.65
N LYS A 213 1.73 -28.39 10.39
CA LYS A 213 1.05 -29.62 9.98
C LYS A 213 -0.42 -29.69 10.43
N ILE A 214 -1.12 -28.57 10.33
CA ILE A 214 -2.55 -28.44 10.63
C ILE A 214 -3.35 -28.70 9.36
N LYS A 215 -4.44 -29.46 9.46
CA LYS A 215 -5.40 -29.64 8.35
C LYS A 215 -6.32 -28.42 8.30
N PRO A 216 -6.39 -27.70 7.18
CA PRO A 216 -7.26 -26.51 7.05
C PRO A 216 -8.74 -26.79 7.37
N GLU A 217 -9.23 -28.00 7.06
CA GLU A 217 -10.61 -28.42 7.30
C GLU A 217 -10.97 -28.50 8.79
N SER A 218 -9.96 -28.48 9.68
CA SER A 218 -10.18 -28.45 11.13
C SER A 218 -10.47 -27.05 11.69
N ILE A 219 -10.39 -26.01 10.85
CA ILE A 219 -10.58 -24.61 11.25
C ILE A 219 -11.95 -24.12 10.76
N ASP A 220 -12.89 -23.96 11.69
CA ASP A 220 -14.27 -23.60 11.38
C ASP A 220 -14.49 -22.12 11.14
N HIS A 221 -13.61 -21.23 11.60
CA HIS A 221 -13.89 -19.80 11.59
C HIS A 221 -12.68 -18.92 11.38
N ILE A 222 -12.68 -18.17 10.26
CA ILE A 222 -11.68 -17.14 9.95
C ILE A 222 -12.36 -15.79 9.83
N ILE A 223 -11.97 -14.84 10.69
CA ILE A 223 -12.47 -13.45 10.67
C ILE A 223 -11.46 -12.63 9.90
N LYS A 224 -11.91 -11.80 8.92
CA LYS A 224 -11.03 -10.96 8.10
C LYS A 224 -11.17 -9.49 8.44
N TRP A 225 -10.03 -8.79 8.49
CA TRP A 225 -9.94 -7.36 8.71
C TRP A 225 -8.89 -6.73 7.76
N ASP A 226 -9.14 -5.49 7.33
CA ASP A 226 -8.30 -4.79 6.36
C ASP A 226 -7.12 -4.05 7.02
N PHE A 227 -7.12 -3.89 8.33
CA PHE A 227 -6.08 -3.15 9.06
C PHE A 227 -5.56 -3.94 10.25
N TYR A 228 -4.24 -4.05 10.37
CA TYR A 228 -3.60 -4.66 11.53
C TYR A 228 -3.96 -3.96 12.84
N SER A 229 -4.19 -2.63 12.87
CA SER A 229 -4.60 -1.94 14.10
C SER A 229 -5.92 -2.47 14.66
N VAL A 230 -6.91 -2.71 13.80
CA VAL A 230 -8.20 -3.30 14.17
C VAL A 230 -8.03 -4.77 14.56
N LEU A 231 -7.25 -5.51 13.77
CA LEU A 231 -6.96 -6.93 14.01
C LEU A 231 -6.27 -7.12 15.36
N ILE A 232 -5.25 -6.33 15.69
CA ILE A 232 -4.56 -6.36 17.00
C ILE A 232 -5.54 -6.12 18.13
N ARG A 233 -6.41 -5.11 18.00
CA ARG A 233 -7.43 -4.85 19.02
C ARG A 233 -8.39 -6.02 19.18
N GLY A 234 -8.80 -6.64 18.07
CA GLY A 234 -9.63 -7.86 18.08
C GLY A 234 -8.98 -9.00 18.86
N VAL A 235 -7.69 -9.23 18.67
CA VAL A 235 -6.93 -10.26 19.43
C VAL A 235 -6.84 -9.89 20.91
N CYS A 236 -6.54 -8.63 21.26
CA CYS A 236 -6.48 -8.17 22.66
C CYS A 236 -7.79 -8.39 23.41
N VAL A 237 -8.95 -8.18 22.77
CA VAL A 237 -10.26 -8.42 23.40
C VAL A 237 -10.71 -9.89 23.36
N GLY A 238 -9.89 -10.77 22.76
CA GLY A 238 -10.10 -12.22 22.80
C GLY A 238 -11.00 -12.78 21.69
N LEU A 239 -11.09 -12.13 20.52
CA LEU A 239 -11.86 -12.63 19.38
C LEU A 239 -11.25 -13.87 18.74
N GLY A 240 -9.92 -14.07 18.85
CA GLY A 240 -9.24 -15.21 18.23
C GLY A 240 -7.73 -15.09 18.26
N LEU A 241 -7.07 -15.96 17.51
CA LEU A 241 -5.63 -15.98 17.28
C LEU A 241 -5.29 -15.27 15.97
N ALA A 242 -4.12 -14.65 15.88
CA ALA A 242 -3.69 -14.01 14.64
C ALA A 242 -2.18 -14.11 14.41
N LEU A 243 -1.80 -14.01 13.12
CA LEU A 243 -0.43 -13.78 12.68
C LEU A 243 -0.24 -12.28 12.47
N ILE A 244 0.58 -11.65 13.30
CA ILE A 244 0.73 -10.19 13.37
C ILE A 244 2.20 -9.81 13.20
N PRO A 245 2.52 -8.72 12.44
CA PRO A 245 3.87 -8.20 12.40
C PRO A 245 4.39 -7.86 13.79
N ARG A 246 5.51 -8.46 14.19
CA ARG A 246 6.12 -8.27 15.53
C ARG A 246 6.32 -6.78 15.85
N CYS A 247 6.72 -5.99 14.85
CA CYS A 247 7.00 -4.56 15.02
C CYS A 247 5.82 -3.74 15.55
N PHE A 248 4.58 -4.21 15.40
CA PHE A 248 3.38 -3.49 15.85
C PHE A 248 2.84 -3.92 17.21
N ILE A 249 3.42 -4.95 17.81
CA ILE A 249 2.93 -5.54 19.06
C ILE A 249 4.00 -5.72 20.12
N VAL A 250 5.16 -5.07 19.96
CA VAL A 250 6.28 -5.17 20.93
C VAL A 250 5.83 -4.81 22.35
N GLU A 251 5.04 -3.75 22.48
CA GLU A 251 4.53 -3.29 23.78
C GLU A 251 3.52 -4.28 24.38
N GLN A 252 2.62 -4.81 23.56
CA GLN A 252 1.62 -5.78 24.00
C GLN A 252 2.25 -7.12 24.40
N LEU A 253 3.30 -7.54 23.71
CA LEU A 253 4.08 -8.72 24.12
C LEU A 253 4.84 -8.48 25.42
N ARG A 254 5.42 -7.29 25.60
CA ARG A 254 6.15 -6.92 26.82
C ARG A 254 5.22 -6.79 28.03
N SER A 255 4.04 -6.19 27.85
CA SER A 255 3.03 -6.06 28.92
C SER A 255 2.31 -7.37 29.25
N GLY A 256 2.38 -8.38 28.36
CA GLY A 256 1.63 -9.61 28.48
C GLY A 256 0.16 -9.50 28.06
N GLU A 257 -0.27 -8.38 27.48
CA GLU A 257 -1.61 -8.23 26.89
C GLU A 257 -1.81 -9.19 25.72
N LEU A 258 -0.74 -9.38 24.92
CA LEU A 258 -0.63 -10.42 23.90
C LEU A 258 0.45 -11.41 24.30
N VAL A 259 0.19 -12.69 24.03
CA VAL A 259 1.10 -13.80 24.30
C VAL A 259 1.42 -14.52 23.00
N GLN A 260 2.71 -14.73 22.72
CA GLN A 260 3.12 -15.54 21.57
C GLN A 260 2.78 -17.00 21.84
N VAL A 261 2.10 -17.63 20.89
CA VAL A 261 1.61 -19.00 20.99
C VAL A 261 2.56 -19.93 20.23
N LEU A 262 2.80 -21.11 20.80
CA LEU A 262 3.65 -22.16 20.23
C LEU A 262 5.07 -21.70 19.87
N ASN A 263 5.51 -20.56 20.35
CA ASN A 263 6.76 -19.89 19.94
C ASN A 263 6.92 -19.84 18.40
N TYR A 264 5.78 -19.66 17.69
CA TYR A 264 5.74 -19.68 16.24
C TYR A 264 5.89 -18.30 15.64
N SER A 265 6.79 -18.20 14.66
CA SER A 265 6.91 -17.05 13.77
C SER A 265 7.23 -17.50 12.35
N GLN A 266 6.92 -16.65 11.39
CA GLN A 266 7.20 -16.89 9.96
C GLN A 266 7.55 -15.59 9.24
N GLN A 267 8.26 -15.73 8.12
CA GLN A 267 8.53 -14.60 7.23
C GLN A 267 7.38 -14.43 6.22
N ASN A 268 6.99 -13.20 5.99
CA ASN A 268 6.03 -12.81 4.99
C ASN A 268 6.72 -12.11 3.81
N THR A 269 6.16 -12.25 2.62
CA THR A 269 6.62 -11.52 1.44
C THR A 269 6.36 -10.01 1.56
N PHE A 270 5.24 -9.65 2.19
CA PHE A 270 4.81 -8.27 2.35
C PHE A 270 5.41 -7.64 3.61
N GLY A 271 5.75 -6.34 3.50
CA GLY A 271 6.24 -5.54 4.60
C GLY A 271 5.93 -4.06 4.39
N TYR A 272 6.36 -3.22 5.33
CA TYR A 272 6.24 -1.78 5.24
C TYR A 272 7.51 -1.17 4.66
N TYR A 273 7.34 -0.21 3.77
CA TYR A 273 8.43 0.44 3.04
C TYR A 273 8.22 1.95 3.01
N LEU A 274 9.31 2.71 3.10
CA LEU A 274 9.32 4.10 2.69
C LEU A 274 9.61 4.17 1.20
N VAL A 275 8.62 4.61 0.44
CA VAL A 275 8.64 4.65 -1.02
C VAL A 275 8.64 6.10 -1.49
N PHE A 276 9.48 6.44 -2.46
CA PHE A 276 9.59 7.79 -3.03
C PHE A 276 10.14 7.72 -4.44
N THR A 277 9.86 8.76 -5.23
CA THR A 277 10.33 8.83 -6.63
C THR A 277 11.82 9.16 -6.69
N GLU A 278 12.49 8.76 -7.78
CA GLU A 278 13.88 9.16 -8.07
C GLU A 278 14.09 10.69 -7.97
N GLY A 279 13.07 11.48 -8.36
CA GLY A 279 13.11 12.93 -8.25
C GLY A 279 13.23 13.47 -6.83
N ASN A 280 12.79 12.72 -5.82
CA ASN A 280 12.88 13.08 -4.41
C ASN A 280 14.13 12.53 -3.70
N LYS A 281 14.98 11.74 -4.39
CA LYS A 281 16.21 11.14 -3.86
C LYS A 281 17.14 12.15 -3.17
N ASN A 282 17.21 13.38 -3.69
CA ASN A 282 18.06 14.45 -3.18
C ASN A 282 17.33 15.40 -2.22
N ASN A 283 16.10 15.12 -1.81
CA ASN A 283 15.39 15.92 -0.83
C ASN A 283 16.06 15.74 0.56
N LYS A 284 16.61 16.81 1.09
CA LYS A 284 17.39 16.79 2.35
C LYS A 284 16.54 16.35 3.56
N LEU A 285 15.29 16.83 3.66
CA LEU A 285 14.40 16.45 4.77
C LEU A 285 13.95 14.99 4.66
N LEU A 286 13.64 14.52 3.46
CA LEU A 286 13.31 13.11 3.24
C LEU A 286 14.50 12.22 3.62
N ASN A 287 15.71 12.56 3.22
CA ASN A 287 16.89 11.77 3.56
C ASN A 287 17.15 11.74 5.08
N ARG A 288 16.94 12.85 5.80
CA ARG A 288 17.01 12.86 7.26
C ARG A 288 15.95 11.97 7.90
N PHE A 289 14.72 12.04 7.39
CA PHE A 289 13.62 11.19 7.87
C PHE A 289 13.92 9.71 7.61
N ARG A 290 14.47 9.36 6.44
CA ARG A 290 14.92 8.00 6.09
C ARG A 290 15.96 7.47 7.08
N VAL A 291 17.01 8.27 7.34
CA VAL A 291 18.09 7.88 8.26
C VAL A 291 17.54 7.66 9.67
N TRP A 292 16.67 8.56 10.13
CA TRP A 292 16.05 8.42 11.44
C TRP A 292 15.15 7.17 11.54
N LEU A 293 14.30 6.91 10.54
CA LEU A 293 13.46 5.71 10.51
C LEU A 293 14.30 4.44 10.63
N LYS A 294 15.35 4.32 9.81
CA LYS A 294 16.24 3.15 9.81
C LYS A 294 16.97 3.00 11.14
N ALA A 295 17.54 4.08 11.68
CA ALA A 295 18.23 4.03 12.95
C ALA A 295 17.31 3.53 14.08
N ARG A 296 16.08 4.03 14.15
CA ARG A 296 15.12 3.61 15.18
C ARG A 296 14.67 2.16 15.03
N LEU A 297 14.44 1.72 13.80
CA LEU A 297 14.08 0.31 13.54
C LEU A 297 15.24 -0.63 13.89
N ALA A 298 16.49 -0.24 13.60
CA ALA A 298 17.67 -1.01 13.95
C ALA A 298 17.86 -1.14 15.47
N GLU A 299 17.71 -0.04 16.21
CA GLU A 299 17.80 -0.04 17.69
C GLU A 299 16.75 -0.96 18.34
N GLU A 300 15.60 -1.15 17.69
CA GLU A 300 14.55 -2.05 18.14
C GLU A 300 14.71 -3.49 17.62
N GLY A 301 15.74 -3.78 16.83
CA GLY A 301 15.98 -5.09 16.22
C GLY A 301 14.95 -5.47 15.15
N LEU A 302 14.31 -4.49 14.52
CA LEU A 302 13.22 -4.69 13.56
C LEU A 302 13.67 -4.65 12.09
N GLU A 303 14.94 -4.37 11.82
CA GLU A 303 15.53 -4.27 10.47
C GLU A 303 15.82 -5.63 9.81
N GLN A 304 15.45 -6.75 10.37
CA GLN A 304 15.81 -8.04 9.78
C GLN A 304 15.15 -8.24 8.41
N VAL A 305 16.01 -8.31 7.40
CA VAL A 305 15.71 -8.74 6.02
C VAL A 305 15.62 -10.25 5.95
#